data_6509d6527fd79a4c600db23f6e47c238
#
_entry.id   6509d6527fd79a4c600db23f6e47c238
#
_cell.length_a   1.000
_cell.length_b   1.000
_cell.length_c   1.000
_cell.angle_alpha   90.00
_cell.angle_beta   90.00
_cell.angle_gamma   90.00
#
_symmetry.space_group_name_H-M   'P 1'
#
loop_
_entity.id
_entity.type
_entity.pdbx_description
1 polymer ?
#
loop_
_entity_poly.entity_id
_entity_poly.type
_entity_poly.pdbx_seq_one_letter_code
_entity_poly.pdbx_strand_id
1 'polypeptide(L)'
;MKMMKPITMVAAILFCGGATTPEPPGAPADQFFSRIAALCGRSFEGRLVTADAADAAMAGQRLVMHVADCTADRIRIPFHVGADRSRTWLITRTAAGLRLKHDHRHEDGAPDALTNYGGDTAGPGAAERQEFPVDAESIALFRREGRAASVTNVWAMEANGLLFAYELRRPAGPNVRHFRVEFDLGRAVPTPPPAWGAAGR
;
A
#
# COMPACT_ATOMS: atom_id res chain seq x y z
N MET A 1 -25.27 74.99 -37.01
CA MET A 1 -25.64 73.58 -36.82
C MET A 1 -24.38 72.77 -36.62
N LYS A 2 -23.99 72.54 -35.34
CA LYS A 2 -22.73 71.80 -34.96
C LYS A 2 -23.07 70.32 -34.75
N MET A 3 -22.51 69.46 -35.57
CA MET A 3 -22.62 68.02 -35.45
C MET A 3 -21.68 67.53 -34.33
N MET A 4 -22.27 66.94 -33.31
CA MET A 4 -21.55 66.21 -32.27
C MET A 4 -21.25 64.79 -32.76
N LYS A 5 -19.93 64.35 -32.72
CA LYS A 5 -19.50 63.00 -32.99
C LYS A 5 -19.67 62.16 -31.72
N PRO A 6 -20.11 60.91 -31.79
CA PRO A 6 -20.15 60.02 -30.64
C PRO A 6 -18.75 59.52 -30.25
N ILE A 7 -18.44 59.57 -28.97
CA ILE A 7 -17.22 58.98 -28.37
C ILE A 7 -17.54 57.51 -28.07
N THR A 8 -16.87 56.62 -28.75
CA THR A 8 -16.95 55.17 -28.48
C THR A 8 -16.01 54.82 -27.33
N MET A 9 -16.59 54.47 -26.21
CA MET A 9 -15.84 54.02 -25.00
C MET A 9 -15.49 52.54 -25.15
N VAL A 10 -14.21 52.22 -25.37
CA VAL A 10 -13.70 50.85 -25.36
C VAL A 10 -13.43 50.41 -23.92
N ALA A 11 -14.23 49.49 -23.40
CA ALA A 11 -14.01 48.89 -22.10
C ALA A 11 -12.89 47.83 -22.24
N ALA A 12 -11.77 48.09 -21.59
CA ALA A 12 -10.67 47.12 -21.46
C ALA A 12 -11.02 46.12 -20.35
N ILE A 13 -11.30 44.87 -20.74
CA ILE A 13 -11.50 43.77 -19.79
C ILE A 13 -10.08 43.29 -19.34
N LEU A 14 -9.69 43.61 -18.10
CA LEU A 14 -8.52 43.05 -17.49
C LEU A 14 -8.84 41.56 -17.09
N PHE A 15 -8.25 40.61 -17.79
CA PHE A 15 -8.17 39.24 -17.35
C PHE A 15 -7.16 39.15 -16.21
N CYS A 16 -7.62 39.10 -14.95
CA CYS A 16 -6.82 38.67 -13.84
C CYS A 16 -6.62 37.15 -13.96
N GLY A 17 -5.52 36.75 -14.60
CA GLY A 17 -5.01 35.39 -14.54
C GLY A 17 -4.57 35.09 -13.10
N GLY A 18 -5.41 34.38 -12.34
CA GLY A 18 -5.02 33.87 -11.02
C GLY A 18 -3.89 32.85 -11.21
N ALA A 19 -2.67 33.24 -10.81
CA ALA A 19 -1.59 32.29 -10.63
C ALA A 19 -1.97 31.34 -9.50
N THR A 20 -2.36 30.10 -9.80
CA THR A 20 -2.49 29.03 -8.81
C THR A 20 -1.10 28.74 -8.28
N THR A 21 -0.81 29.19 -7.04
CA THR A 21 0.37 28.74 -6.30
C THR A 21 0.31 27.22 -6.22
N PRO A 22 1.40 26.48 -6.57
CA PRO A 22 1.44 25.03 -6.38
C PRO A 22 1.16 24.72 -4.91
N GLU A 23 0.20 23.84 -4.66
CA GLU A 23 -0.05 23.32 -3.32
C GLU A 23 1.24 22.67 -2.82
N PRO A 24 1.68 22.92 -1.57
CA PRO A 24 2.87 22.29 -1.02
C PRO A 24 2.69 20.75 -1.08
N PRO A 25 3.73 19.99 -1.40
CA PRO A 25 3.63 18.54 -1.45
C PRO A 25 3.09 18.02 -0.13
N GLY A 26 2.03 17.20 -0.17
CA GLY A 26 1.44 16.57 1.01
C GLY A 26 2.47 15.79 1.83
N ALA A 27 2.15 15.40 3.06
CA ALA A 27 3.04 14.62 3.91
C ALA A 27 3.54 13.35 3.18
N PRO A 28 4.77 12.86 3.46
CA PRO A 28 5.32 11.67 2.78
C PRO A 28 4.38 10.46 2.82
N ALA A 29 3.66 10.24 3.92
CA ALA A 29 2.67 9.17 4.05
C ALA A 29 1.50 9.35 3.07
N ASP A 30 1.04 10.58 2.83
CA ASP A 30 -0.03 10.88 1.88
C ASP A 30 0.42 10.68 0.43
N GLN A 31 1.64 11.08 0.11
CA GLN A 31 2.24 10.85 -1.20
C GLN A 31 2.41 9.36 -1.47
N PHE A 32 2.88 8.59 -0.48
CA PHE A 32 3.01 7.13 -0.56
C PHE A 32 1.65 6.46 -0.81
N PHE A 33 0.64 6.80 -0.01
CA PHE A 33 -0.72 6.28 -0.18
C PHE A 33 -1.27 6.58 -1.58
N SER A 34 -1.09 7.81 -2.07
CA SER A 34 -1.54 8.23 -3.39
C SER A 34 -0.85 7.48 -4.53
N ARG A 35 0.46 7.15 -4.38
CA ARG A 35 1.20 6.32 -5.35
C ARG A 35 0.60 4.93 -5.46
N ILE A 36 0.24 4.31 -4.35
CA ILE A 36 -0.40 2.98 -4.38
C ILE A 36 -1.83 3.08 -4.91
N ALA A 37 -2.60 4.10 -4.51
CA ALA A 37 -3.96 4.33 -5.01
C ALA A 37 -4.00 4.51 -6.54
N ALA A 38 -2.97 5.11 -7.15
CA ALA A 38 -2.85 5.24 -8.60
C ALA A 38 -2.72 3.89 -9.34
N LEU A 39 -2.43 2.80 -8.62
CA LEU A 39 -2.36 1.44 -9.16
C LEU A 39 -3.70 0.70 -9.07
N CYS A 40 -4.76 1.35 -8.58
CA CYS A 40 -6.04 0.70 -8.31
C CYS A 40 -6.61 0.00 -9.56
N GLY A 41 -7.14 -1.22 -9.37
CA GLY A 41 -7.63 -2.08 -10.43
C GLY A 41 -6.55 -2.86 -11.18
N ARG A 42 -5.26 -2.60 -10.93
CA ARG A 42 -4.14 -3.26 -11.62
C ARG A 42 -3.57 -4.42 -10.81
N SER A 43 -3.02 -5.38 -11.53
CA SER A 43 -2.35 -6.56 -10.98
C SER A 43 -0.95 -6.69 -11.54
N PHE A 44 -0.03 -7.18 -10.72
CA PHE A 44 1.38 -7.31 -11.10
C PHE A 44 1.93 -8.64 -10.60
N GLU A 45 2.76 -9.28 -11.45
CA GLU A 45 3.50 -10.47 -11.05
C GLU A 45 4.78 -10.07 -10.33
N GLY A 46 5.09 -10.77 -9.25
CA GLY A 46 6.24 -10.52 -8.41
C GLY A 46 7.21 -11.68 -8.37
N ARG A 47 8.37 -11.40 -7.79
CA ARG A 47 9.41 -12.40 -7.51
C ARG A 47 9.89 -12.25 -6.08
N LEU A 48 10.13 -13.37 -5.42
CA LEU A 48 10.86 -13.40 -4.17
C LEU A 48 12.34 -13.10 -4.44
N VAL A 49 12.90 -12.08 -3.78
CA VAL A 49 14.30 -11.66 -3.98
C VAL A 49 15.21 -12.01 -2.80
N THR A 50 14.65 -12.63 -1.77
CA THR A 50 15.38 -13.14 -0.60
C THR A 50 15.35 -14.67 -0.59
N ALA A 51 16.31 -15.29 0.11
CA ALA A 51 16.51 -16.73 0.14
C ALA A 51 16.43 -17.31 1.57
N ASP A 52 15.52 -16.78 2.41
CA ASP A 52 15.31 -17.33 3.76
C ASP A 52 14.62 -18.70 3.65
N ALA A 53 15.13 -19.71 4.37
CA ALA A 53 14.56 -21.07 4.36
C ALA A 53 13.08 -21.11 4.78
N ALA A 54 12.64 -20.16 5.63
CA ALA A 54 11.24 -20.04 6.02
C ALA A 54 10.29 -19.66 4.86
N ASP A 55 10.83 -19.21 3.72
CA ASP A 55 10.07 -18.81 2.54
C ASP A 55 10.11 -19.86 1.41
N ALA A 56 10.71 -21.03 1.67
CA ALA A 56 10.85 -22.08 0.66
C ALA A 56 9.52 -22.47 -0.01
N ALA A 57 8.41 -22.41 0.72
CA ALA A 57 7.08 -22.68 0.16
C ALA A 57 6.62 -21.64 -0.88
N MET A 58 7.21 -20.45 -0.91
CA MET A 58 6.93 -19.40 -1.90
C MET A 58 7.94 -19.42 -3.05
N ALA A 59 9.09 -20.05 -2.85
CA ALA A 59 10.12 -20.16 -3.88
C ALA A 59 9.57 -20.94 -5.09
N GLY A 60 9.70 -20.37 -6.29
CA GLY A 60 9.20 -20.98 -7.53
C GLY A 60 7.67 -20.89 -7.72
N GLN A 61 6.91 -20.37 -6.76
CA GLN A 61 5.49 -20.10 -6.96
C GLN A 61 5.29 -18.79 -7.74
N ARG A 62 4.20 -18.75 -8.52
CA ARG A 62 3.75 -17.52 -9.15
C ARG A 62 3.21 -16.58 -8.05
N LEU A 63 3.82 -15.43 -7.88
CA LEU A 63 3.43 -14.42 -6.91
C LEU A 63 2.68 -13.30 -7.64
N VAL A 64 1.47 -12.95 -7.19
CA VAL A 64 0.68 -11.87 -7.81
C VAL A 64 0.10 -10.97 -6.74
N MET A 65 0.30 -9.67 -6.86
CA MET A 65 -0.47 -8.68 -6.13
C MET A 65 -1.57 -8.08 -7.01
N HIS A 66 -2.69 -7.74 -6.42
CA HIS A 66 -3.78 -7.00 -7.06
C HIS A 66 -4.19 -5.82 -6.19
N VAL A 67 -4.09 -4.58 -6.68
CA VAL A 67 -4.60 -3.40 -5.96
C VAL A 67 -6.12 -3.35 -6.22
N ALA A 68 -6.91 -4.04 -5.37
CA ALA A 68 -8.30 -4.39 -5.67
C ALA A 68 -9.28 -3.25 -5.38
N ASP A 69 -9.24 -2.72 -4.16
CA ASP A 69 -10.20 -1.73 -3.67
C ASP A 69 -9.47 -0.53 -3.10
N CYS A 70 -9.85 0.67 -3.57
CA CYS A 70 -9.26 1.92 -3.12
C CYS A 70 -10.37 2.92 -2.79
N THR A 71 -10.35 3.37 -1.55
CA THR A 71 -11.16 4.51 -1.08
C THR A 71 -10.25 5.68 -0.73
N ALA A 72 -10.79 6.79 -0.28
CA ALA A 72 -9.98 7.94 0.14
C ALA A 72 -9.04 7.62 1.32
N ASP A 73 -9.38 6.63 2.13
CA ASP A 73 -8.72 6.30 3.39
C ASP A 73 -8.18 4.87 3.49
N ARG A 74 -8.52 3.98 2.52
CA ARG A 74 -8.14 2.56 2.59
C ARG A 74 -7.83 1.97 1.22
N ILE A 75 -6.78 1.15 1.17
CA ILE A 75 -6.41 0.34 0.00
C ILE A 75 -6.32 -1.13 0.42
N ARG A 76 -6.90 -2.03 -0.38
CA ARG A 76 -6.80 -3.48 -0.21
C ARG A 76 -5.95 -4.07 -1.32
N ILE A 77 -4.97 -4.87 -0.95
CA ILE A 77 -4.04 -5.50 -1.90
C ILE A 77 -3.98 -7.00 -1.62
N PRO A 78 -4.85 -7.82 -2.24
CA PRO A 78 -4.67 -9.27 -2.28
C PRO A 78 -3.27 -9.65 -2.78
N PHE A 79 -2.65 -10.61 -2.07
CA PHE A 79 -1.37 -11.19 -2.43
C PHE A 79 -1.52 -12.71 -2.57
N HIS A 80 -1.34 -13.21 -3.78
CA HIS A 80 -1.53 -14.60 -4.14
C HIS A 80 -0.18 -15.31 -4.26
N VAL A 81 -0.12 -16.54 -3.78
CA VAL A 81 1.04 -17.43 -3.88
C VAL A 81 0.58 -18.72 -4.56
N GLY A 82 0.78 -18.84 -5.86
CA GLY A 82 0.19 -19.91 -6.67
C GLY A 82 -1.34 -19.89 -6.58
N ALA A 83 -1.95 -20.97 -6.10
CA ALA A 83 -3.39 -21.09 -5.86
C ALA A 83 -3.85 -20.53 -4.50
N ASP A 84 -2.94 -20.26 -3.57
CA ASP A 84 -3.26 -19.71 -2.26
C ASP A 84 -3.61 -18.22 -2.36
N ARG A 85 -4.87 -17.90 -2.00
CA ARG A 85 -5.48 -16.56 -2.05
C ARG A 85 -5.83 -16.04 -0.65
N SER A 86 -5.16 -16.57 0.38
CA SER A 86 -5.47 -16.31 1.79
C SER A 86 -5.09 -14.90 2.27
N ARG A 87 -4.19 -14.19 1.57
CA ARG A 87 -3.52 -12.99 2.09
C ARG A 87 -4.02 -11.72 1.44
N THR A 88 -4.31 -10.70 2.26
CA THR A 88 -4.60 -9.34 1.79
C THR A 88 -3.88 -8.33 2.68
N TRP A 89 -3.12 -7.44 2.10
CA TRP A 89 -2.59 -6.26 2.78
C TRP A 89 -3.66 -5.17 2.80
N LEU A 90 -3.87 -4.58 3.98
CA LEU A 90 -4.79 -3.46 4.20
C LEU A 90 -3.96 -2.25 4.60
N ILE A 91 -3.97 -1.22 3.77
CA ILE A 91 -3.33 0.06 4.07
C ILE A 91 -4.43 1.06 4.39
N THR A 92 -4.39 1.67 5.58
CA THR A 92 -5.40 2.63 6.03
C THR A 92 -4.73 3.92 6.48
N ARG A 93 -5.30 5.06 6.12
CA ARG A 93 -4.89 6.36 6.66
C ARG A 93 -5.26 6.46 8.13
N THR A 94 -4.39 7.05 8.92
CA THR A 94 -4.63 7.38 10.33
C THR A 94 -4.33 8.86 10.56
N ALA A 95 -4.71 9.39 11.72
CA ALA A 95 -4.36 10.77 12.08
C ALA A 95 -2.85 11.03 12.16
N ALA A 96 -2.04 9.97 12.37
CA ALA A 96 -0.59 10.06 12.56
C ALA A 96 0.23 9.54 11.35
N GLY A 97 -0.41 9.04 10.29
CA GLY A 97 0.26 8.46 9.13
C GLY A 97 -0.52 7.31 8.52
N LEU A 98 0.09 6.15 8.36
CA LEU A 98 -0.53 4.97 7.76
C LEU A 98 -0.51 3.78 8.72
N ARG A 99 -1.48 2.90 8.56
CA ARG A 99 -1.58 1.59 9.20
C ARG A 99 -1.51 0.50 8.15
N LEU A 100 -0.68 -0.51 8.38
CA LEU A 100 -0.67 -1.77 7.64
C LEU A 100 -1.26 -2.88 8.52
N LYS A 101 -2.26 -3.58 8.00
CA LYS A 101 -2.76 -4.83 8.60
C LYS A 101 -2.76 -5.94 7.55
N HIS A 102 -2.62 -7.18 8.03
CA HIS A 102 -2.65 -8.39 7.21
C HIS A 102 -3.96 -9.13 7.50
N ASP A 103 -4.87 -9.15 6.54
CA ASP A 103 -6.09 -9.96 6.60
C ASP A 103 -5.80 -11.33 5.99
N HIS A 104 -5.83 -12.37 6.83
CA HIS A 104 -5.66 -13.75 6.41
C HIS A 104 -6.96 -14.51 6.56
N ARG A 105 -7.32 -15.26 5.51
CA ARG A 105 -8.56 -16.01 5.43
C ARG A 105 -8.33 -17.44 4.96
N HIS A 106 -9.14 -18.36 5.49
CA HIS A 106 -9.30 -19.69 4.93
C HIS A 106 -10.09 -19.65 3.61
N GLU A 107 -10.12 -20.76 2.88
CA GLU A 107 -10.79 -20.85 1.58
C GLU A 107 -12.31 -20.60 1.67
N ASP A 108 -12.93 -20.99 2.77
CA ASP A 108 -14.34 -20.72 3.07
C ASP A 108 -14.64 -19.27 3.48
N GLY A 109 -13.58 -18.42 3.54
CA GLY A 109 -13.67 -17.02 3.93
C GLY A 109 -13.61 -16.76 5.44
N ALA A 110 -13.54 -17.78 6.28
CA ALA A 110 -13.37 -17.62 7.73
C ALA A 110 -12.01 -16.96 8.03
N PRO A 111 -11.91 -16.10 9.05
CA PRO A 111 -10.64 -15.50 9.45
C PRO A 111 -9.67 -16.56 9.99
N ASP A 112 -8.40 -16.49 9.61
CA ASP A 112 -7.34 -17.28 10.21
C ASP A 112 -7.07 -16.82 11.64
N ALA A 113 -6.57 -17.70 12.51
CA ALA A 113 -6.15 -17.35 13.87
C ALA A 113 -5.06 -16.25 13.86
N LEU A 114 -4.17 -16.29 12.87
CA LEU A 114 -3.15 -15.25 12.63
C LEU A 114 -3.65 -14.26 11.56
N THR A 115 -4.60 -13.41 11.91
CA THR A 115 -5.14 -12.36 11.05
C THR A 115 -5.15 -11.00 11.75
N ASN A 116 -5.30 -9.90 11.00
CA ASN A 116 -5.32 -8.50 11.47
C ASN A 116 -4.06 -8.05 12.23
N TYR A 117 -2.94 -8.74 12.06
CA TYR A 117 -1.67 -8.29 12.60
C TYR A 117 -1.01 -7.25 11.68
N GLY A 118 -0.15 -6.41 12.26
CA GLY A 118 0.54 -5.35 11.52
C GLY A 118 1.06 -4.26 12.44
N GLY A 119 1.03 -3.02 11.98
CA GLY A 119 1.44 -1.86 12.76
C GLY A 119 1.20 -0.54 12.07
N ASP A 120 1.46 0.53 12.80
CA ASP A 120 1.38 1.91 12.32
C ASP A 120 2.77 2.42 11.93
N THR A 121 2.84 3.40 11.04
CA THR A 121 4.10 4.12 10.77
C THR A 121 4.59 4.80 12.04
N ALA A 122 5.90 4.63 12.36
CA ALA A 122 6.51 5.22 13.55
C ALA A 122 7.02 6.66 13.35
N GLY A 123 6.92 7.17 12.12
CA GLY A 123 7.39 8.50 11.73
C GLY A 123 6.94 8.85 10.31
N PRO A 124 7.40 9.97 9.76
CA PRO A 124 6.93 10.46 8.46
C PRO A 124 7.29 9.53 7.29
N GLY A 125 8.32 8.70 7.43
CA GLY A 125 8.81 7.86 6.33
C GLY A 125 9.28 8.67 5.13
N ALA A 126 9.21 8.04 3.95
CA ALA A 126 9.46 8.69 2.67
C ALA A 126 8.26 8.51 1.73
N ALA A 127 8.15 9.39 0.73
CA ALA A 127 7.09 9.33 -0.29
C ALA A 127 7.10 8.03 -1.11
N GLU A 128 8.20 7.31 -1.10
CA GLU A 128 8.39 6.06 -1.84
C GLU A 128 8.52 4.85 -0.92
N ARG A 129 8.65 5.04 0.40
CA ARG A 129 8.83 3.96 1.36
C ARG A 129 8.24 4.30 2.72
N GLN A 130 7.46 3.36 3.27
CA GLN A 130 6.91 3.43 4.61
C GLN A 130 7.26 2.15 5.40
N GLU A 131 7.55 2.32 6.69
CA GLU A 131 7.85 1.21 7.61
C GLU A 131 6.77 1.13 8.69
N PHE A 132 6.40 -0.10 9.04
CA PHE A 132 5.31 -0.42 9.96
C PHE A 132 5.84 -1.36 11.04
N PRO A 133 6.43 -0.85 12.14
CA PRO A 133 6.79 -1.68 13.29
C PRO A 133 5.55 -2.37 13.87
N VAL A 134 5.74 -3.59 14.37
CA VAL A 134 4.66 -4.38 14.99
C VAL A 134 3.99 -3.61 16.13
N ASP A 135 2.66 -3.52 16.12
CA ASP A 135 1.87 -2.85 17.17
C ASP A 135 1.59 -3.75 18.38
N ALA A 136 1.09 -3.15 19.46
CA ALA A 136 0.82 -3.84 20.71
C ALA A 136 -0.25 -4.94 20.57
N GLU A 137 -1.27 -4.73 19.72
CA GLU A 137 -2.32 -5.71 19.43
C GLU A 137 -1.72 -6.95 18.76
N SER A 138 -0.88 -6.74 17.75
CA SER A 138 -0.19 -7.82 17.03
C SER A 138 0.82 -8.56 17.92
N ILE A 139 1.52 -7.86 18.81
CA ILE A 139 2.40 -8.47 19.81
C ILE A 139 1.59 -9.41 20.73
N ALA A 140 0.44 -8.95 21.24
CA ALA A 140 -0.44 -9.77 22.07
C ALA A 140 -0.96 -11.00 21.30
N LEU A 141 -1.40 -10.82 20.04
CA LEU A 141 -1.79 -11.92 19.16
C LEU A 141 -0.66 -12.93 18.98
N PHE A 142 0.55 -12.49 18.60
CA PHE A 142 1.69 -13.38 18.36
C PHE A 142 2.10 -14.17 19.61
N ARG A 143 2.04 -13.55 20.79
CA ARG A 143 2.30 -14.26 22.05
C ARG A 143 1.27 -15.34 22.32
N ARG A 144 -0.01 -15.04 22.13
CA ARG A 144 -1.11 -15.99 22.32
C ARG A 144 -1.03 -17.18 21.37
N GLU A 145 -0.67 -16.93 20.12
CA GLU A 145 -0.57 -17.95 19.07
C GLU A 145 0.82 -18.63 18.99
N GLY A 146 1.68 -18.47 20.01
CA GLY A 146 2.99 -19.12 20.06
C GLY A 146 3.99 -18.62 19.01
N ARG A 147 3.82 -17.40 18.50
CA ARG A 147 4.68 -16.77 17.49
C ARG A 147 5.63 -15.73 18.10
N ALA A 148 6.26 -16.05 19.21
CA ALA A 148 7.12 -15.13 19.95
C ALA A 148 8.22 -14.46 19.10
N ALA A 149 8.75 -15.13 18.09
CA ALA A 149 9.71 -14.55 17.16
C ALA A 149 9.16 -13.34 16.38
N SER A 150 7.84 -13.22 16.23
CA SER A 150 7.21 -12.17 15.42
C SER A 150 6.95 -10.86 16.18
N VAL A 151 7.21 -10.82 17.49
CA VAL A 151 6.97 -9.61 18.29
C VAL A 151 7.96 -8.46 18.04
N THR A 152 8.92 -8.67 17.16
CA THR A 152 9.90 -7.66 16.71
C THR A 152 9.83 -7.42 15.20
N ASN A 153 8.76 -7.86 14.54
CA ASN A 153 8.59 -7.67 13.11
C ASN A 153 8.53 -6.17 12.78
N VAL A 154 9.20 -5.81 11.68
CA VAL A 154 9.03 -4.54 11.00
C VAL A 154 8.70 -4.86 9.55
N TRP A 155 7.54 -4.43 9.11
CA TRP A 155 7.17 -4.51 7.70
C TRP A 155 7.55 -3.20 7.01
N ALA A 156 7.79 -3.28 5.70
CA ALA A 156 7.95 -2.11 4.87
C ALA A 156 7.27 -2.33 3.52
N MET A 157 6.78 -1.24 2.97
CA MET A 157 6.32 -1.18 1.59
C MET A 157 7.05 -0.07 0.84
N GLU A 158 7.35 -0.33 -0.43
CA GLU A 158 8.03 0.59 -1.33
C GLU A 158 7.22 0.72 -2.62
N ALA A 159 7.07 1.94 -3.14
CA ALA A 159 6.36 2.23 -4.38
C ALA A 159 7.02 3.44 -5.06
N ASN A 160 7.87 3.23 -6.07
CA ASN A 160 8.68 4.27 -6.71
C ASN A 160 8.32 4.54 -8.19
N GLY A 161 7.18 4.03 -8.65
CA GLY A 161 6.73 4.20 -10.04
C GLY A 161 7.18 3.12 -11.00
N LEU A 162 8.29 2.42 -10.73
CA LEU A 162 8.79 1.27 -11.49
C LEU A 162 8.58 -0.04 -10.73
N LEU A 163 8.64 0.02 -9.42
CA LEU A 163 8.66 -1.10 -8.51
C LEU A 163 7.67 -0.88 -7.38
N PHE A 164 6.92 -1.93 -7.03
CA PHE A 164 6.33 -2.09 -5.71
C PHE A 164 7.08 -3.21 -4.99
N ALA A 165 7.42 -3.02 -3.71
CA ALA A 165 7.97 -4.08 -2.89
C ALA A 165 7.25 -4.17 -1.55
N TYR A 166 7.12 -5.41 -1.06
CA TYR A 166 6.73 -5.70 0.32
C TYR A 166 7.88 -6.42 1.00
N GLU A 167 8.19 -6.00 2.21
CA GLU A 167 9.32 -6.48 2.98
C GLU A 167 8.90 -6.79 4.42
N LEU A 168 9.46 -7.86 4.99
CA LEU A 168 9.43 -8.16 6.42
C LEU A 168 10.84 -8.31 6.92
N ARG A 169 11.18 -7.58 7.97
CA ARG A 169 12.48 -7.71 8.68
C ARG A 169 12.24 -8.01 10.15
N ARG A 170 13.15 -8.79 10.72
CA ARG A 170 13.39 -8.87 12.15
C ARG A 170 14.85 -8.46 12.41
N PRO A 171 15.12 -7.74 13.51
CA PRO A 171 16.47 -7.30 13.82
C PRO A 171 17.41 -8.50 14.01
N ALA A 172 18.71 -8.23 13.99
CA ALA A 172 19.74 -9.23 14.24
C ALA A 172 19.54 -9.95 15.58
N GLY A 173 19.79 -11.28 15.59
CA GLY A 173 19.57 -12.12 16.76
C GLY A 173 19.17 -13.54 16.34
N PRO A 174 18.75 -14.40 17.29
CA PRO A 174 18.44 -15.81 17.00
C PRO A 174 17.24 -16.00 16.06
N ASN A 175 16.41 -14.98 15.89
CA ASN A 175 15.23 -15.00 15.04
C ASN A 175 15.35 -14.00 13.88
N VAL A 176 16.56 -13.65 13.46
CA VAL A 176 16.79 -12.78 12.31
C VAL A 176 16.02 -13.27 11.09
N ARG A 177 15.42 -12.35 10.36
CA ARG A 177 14.64 -12.66 9.16
C ARG A 177 14.66 -11.51 8.19
N HIS A 178 14.74 -11.85 6.93
CA HIS A 178 14.54 -10.90 5.84
C HIS A 178 13.73 -11.59 4.73
N PHE A 179 12.52 -11.12 4.52
CA PHE A 179 11.66 -11.49 3.39
C PHE A 179 11.44 -10.25 2.54
N ARG A 180 11.60 -10.37 1.21
CA ARG A 180 11.27 -9.31 0.27
C ARG A 180 10.73 -9.90 -1.03
N VAL A 181 9.57 -9.41 -1.45
CA VAL A 181 8.98 -9.67 -2.76
C VAL A 181 8.88 -8.36 -3.53
N GLU A 182 9.23 -8.41 -4.82
CA GLU A 182 9.24 -7.25 -5.73
C GLU A 182 8.29 -7.49 -6.90
N PHE A 183 7.58 -6.45 -7.33
CA PHE A 183 6.63 -6.45 -8.43
C PHE A 183 7.01 -5.35 -9.42
N ASP A 184 7.16 -5.71 -10.69
CA ASP A 184 7.46 -4.78 -11.79
C ASP A 184 6.16 -4.06 -12.20
N LEU A 185 6.07 -2.76 -11.89
CA LEU A 185 4.90 -1.93 -12.18
C LEU A 185 4.77 -1.56 -13.67
N GLY A 186 5.81 -1.79 -14.46
CA GLY A 186 5.78 -1.65 -15.91
C GLY A 186 5.03 -2.79 -16.61
N ARG A 187 4.81 -3.93 -15.93
CA ARG A 187 4.26 -5.16 -16.51
C ARG A 187 3.00 -5.61 -15.77
N ALA A 188 1.87 -4.98 -16.08
CA ALA A 188 0.59 -5.43 -15.57
C ALA A 188 0.23 -6.83 -16.11
N VAL A 189 -0.42 -7.63 -15.27
CA VAL A 189 -0.94 -8.97 -15.61
C VAL A 189 -2.48 -8.98 -15.50
N PRO A 190 -3.17 -9.97 -16.09
CA PRO A 190 -4.61 -10.13 -15.89
C PRO A 190 -4.99 -10.22 -14.42
N THR A 191 -6.13 -9.63 -14.07
CA THR A 191 -6.67 -9.67 -12.69
C THR A 191 -6.84 -11.13 -12.24
N PRO A 192 -6.23 -11.51 -11.10
CA PRO A 192 -6.37 -12.86 -10.57
C PRO A 192 -7.79 -13.09 -9.99
N PRO A 193 -8.18 -14.35 -9.73
CA PRO A 193 -9.40 -14.61 -8.98
C PRO A 193 -9.44 -13.84 -7.65
N PRO A 194 -10.64 -13.52 -7.10
CA PRO A 194 -10.75 -12.78 -5.84
C PRO A 194 -10.02 -13.51 -4.69
N ALA A 195 -9.49 -12.73 -3.74
CA ALA A 195 -9.00 -13.29 -2.47
C ALA A 195 -10.10 -14.04 -1.73
N TRP A 196 -9.74 -15.02 -0.94
CA TRP A 196 -10.69 -15.75 -0.10
C TRP A 196 -11.44 -14.80 0.84
N GLY A 197 -12.74 -14.98 0.98
CA GLY A 197 -13.60 -14.12 1.77
C GLY A 197 -13.78 -12.70 1.21
N ALA A 198 -13.45 -12.43 -0.06
CA ALA A 198 -13.68 -11.12 -0.68
C ALA A 198 -15.15 -10.87 -1.08
N ALA A 199 -15.92 -11.93 -1.31
CA ALA A 199 -17.34 -11.82 -1.62
C ALA A 199 -18.10 -11.26 -0.40
N GLY A 200 -18.78 -10.11 -0.55
CA GLY A 200 -19.62 -9.49 0.49
C GLY A 200 -18.95 -8.38 1.31
N ARG A 201 -17.85 -7.81 0.86
CA ARG A 201 -17.21 -6.66 1.52
C ARG A 201 -17.03 -5.48 0.58
#